data_1fe8c8d2feddcc7e6fbc5be92f7693a4
#
_entry.id   1fe8c8d2feddcc7e6fbc5be92f7693a4
#
_cell.length_a   1.000
_cell.length_b   1.000
_cell.length_c   1.000
_cell.angle_alpha   90.00
_cell.angle_beta   90.00
_cell.angle_gamma   90.00
#
_symmetry.space_group_name_H-M   'P 1'
#
loop_
_entity.id
_entity.type
_entity.pdbx_description
1 polymer ?
#
loop_
_entity_poly.entity_id
_entity_poly.type
_entity_poly.pdbx_seq_one_letter_code
_entity_poly.pdbx_strand_id
1 'polypeptide(L)'
;MSIERLRRRVAFEAAKLLYSHEETQYGAAKTKAARRLIAGEIKPADLPCNREIRHSLRTIARAGRAEQEQLLTEVAADRALGRPTEAGENTVDRFRTYELLLSPLEQVMQSPHEHPEGDVLYHSLQVFDLARQELPYDEEFLLAALLHDVGKSIDRRNHVAAGLEMLAGMISERTAWLIEHHVEATMLREGTLGVRLRRRLEAAADFDELMLLAACDRQGRAVGRDTPDVREALEYVRELAAMCGETVDSTTA
;
A
#
# COMPACT_ATOMS: atom_id res chain seq x y z
N MET A 1 34.33 11.02 20.16
CA MET A 1 33.71 10.17 19.13
C MET A 1 34.35 10.50 17.81
N SER A 2 34.76 9.50 16.98
CA SER A 2 35.42 9.83 15.70
C SER A 2 34.41 10.49 14.74
N ILE A 3 34.87 11.42 13.91
CA ILE A 3 34.06 12.16 12.91
C ILE A 3 33.30 11.17 12.03
N GLU A 4 33.94 10.08 11.61
CA GLU A 4 33.34 9.05 10.77
C GLU A 4 32.15 8.33 11.47
N ARG A 5 32.27 8.05 12.76
CA ARG A 5 31.20 7.43 13.54
C ARG A 5 30.01 8.37 13.72
N LEU A 6 30.27 9.66 13.87
CA LEU A 6 29.25 10.69 13.93
C LEU A 6 28.51 10.80 12.59
N ARG A 7 29.24 10.88 11.47
CA ARG A 7 28.65 10.93 10.11
C ARG A 7 27.75 9.74 9.83
N ARG A 8 28.18 8.53 10.19
CA ARG A 8 27.34 7.30 10.04
C ARG A 8 26.06 7.40 10.85
N ARG A 9 26.09 7.92 12.06
CA ARG A 9 24.89 8.13 12.89
C ARG A 9 23.97 9.17 12.28
N VAL A 10 24.50 10.27 11.80
CA VAL A 10 23.71 11.31 11.11
C VAL A 10 23.11 10.77 9.81
N ALA A 11 23.87 9.95 9.05
CA ALA A 11 23.36 9.30 7.85
C ALA A 11 22.20 8.35 8.14
N PHE A 12 22.29 7.56 9.20
CA PHE A 12 21.25 6.63 9.61
C PHE A 12 19.99 7.35 10.11
N GLU A 13 20.15 8.39 10.92
CA GLU A 13 19.02 9.20 11.38
C GLU A 13 18.36 9.98 10.25
N ALA A 14 19.13 10.53 9.31
CA ALA A 14 18.59 11.17 8.11
C ALA A 14 17.84 10.18 7.22
N ALA A 15 18.34 8.96 7.12
CA ALA A 15 17.66 7.87 6.40
C ALA A 15 16.33 7.48 7.07
N LYS A 16 16.25 7.45 8.40
CA LYS A 16 14.98 7.25 9.12
C LYS A 16 13.97 8.34 8.82
N LEU A 17 14.41 9.61 8.86
CA LEU A 17 13.53 10.76 8.57
C LEU A 17 12.97 10.71 7.14
N LEU A 18 13.76 10.23 6.18
CA LEU A 18 13.31 10.03 4.80
C LEU A 18 12.42 8.79 4.67
N TYR A 19 12.71 7.75 5.41
CA TYR A 19 11.93 6.50 5.38
C TYR A 19 10.56 6.64 6.04
N SER A 20 10.48 7.45 7.10
CA SER A 20 9.23 7.76 7.82
C SER A 20 8.47 8.96 7.26
N HIS A 21 8.92 9.54 6.14
CA HIS A 21 8.37 10.76 5.51
C HIS A 21 8.33 12.01 6.39
N GLU A 22 9.02 12.01 7.53
CA GLU A 22 9.21 13.25 8.27
C GLU A 22 9.95 14.33 7.46
N GLU A 23 10.71 13.90 6.45
CA GLU A 23 11.42 14.75 5.50
C GLU A 23 11.43 14.14 4.10
N THR A 24 11.23 14.96 3.08
CA THR A 24 11.23 14.52 1.68
C THR A 24 12.53 14.85 0.94
N GLN A 25 13.33 15.75 1.48
CA GLN A 25 14.57 16.22 0.86
C GLN A 25 15.81 15.80 1.66
N TYR A 26 16.82 15.27 0.98
CA TYR A 26 18.09 14.87 1.60
C TYR A 26 18.77 15.98 2.39
N GLY A 27 18.69 17.23 1.91
CA GLY A 27 19.27 18.40 2.59
C GLY A 27 18.59 18.70 3.92
N ALA A 28 17.28 18.71 3.94
CA ALA A 28 16.47 18.91 5.15
C ALA A 28 16.69 17.78 6.15
N ALA A 29 16.62 16.52 5.68
CA ALA A 29 16.85 15.33 6.50
C ALA A 29 18.24 15.34 7.16
N LYS A 30 19.32 15.69 6.43
CA LYS A 30 20.68 15.85 6.99
C LYS A 30 20.72 16.85 8.12
N THR A 31 20.19 18.06 7.86
CA THR A 31 20.23 19.17 8.80
C THR A 31 19.44 18.84 10.06
N LYS A 32 18.26 18.26 9.92
CA LYS A 32 17.40 17.83 11.03
C LYS A 32 18.05 16.70 11.85
N ALA A 33 18.60 15.70 11.18
CA ALA A 33 19.32 14.60 11.83
C ALA A 33 20.56 15.09 12.59
N ALA A 34 21.35 15.99 11.98
CA ALA A 34 22.51 16.58 12.63
C ALA A 34 22.11 17.37 13.88
N ARG A 35 21.07 18.19 13.82
CA ARG A 35 20.56 18.95 14.98
C ARG A 35 20.09 18.04 16.13
N ARG A 36 19.57 16.85 15.84
CA ARG A 36 19.19 15.86 16.87
C ARG A 36 20.38 15.22 17.56
N LEU A 37 21.53 15.09 16.88
CA LEU A 37 22.67 14.30 17.32
C LEU A 37 23.89 15.08 17.74
N ILE A 38 24.00 16.34 17.32
CA ILE A 38 25.16 17.20 17.56
C ILE A 38 24.74 18.35 18.46
N ALA A 39 25.31 18.38 19.66
CA ALA A 39 25.17 19.51 20.57
C ALA A 39 26.25 20.57 20.23
N GLY A 40 25.88 21.61 19.46
CA GLY A 40 26.78 22.69 19.08
C GLY A 40 26.75 23.02 17.59
N GLU A 41 27.81 23.68 17.12
CA GLU A 41 27.93 24.09 15.72
C GLU A 41 28.15 22.89 14.80
N ILE A 42 27.32 22.75 13.76
CA ILE A 42 27.38 21.68 12.77
C ILE A 42 28.38 22.11 11.68
N LYS A 43 29.46 21.37 11.54
CA LYS A 43 30.46 21.62 10.48
C LYS A 43 30.09 20.80 9.23
N PRO A 44 30.40 21.30 8.01
CA PRO A 44 30.16 20.55 6.77
C PRO A 44 30.77 19.14 6.77
N ALA A 45 31.92 18.96 7.46
CA ALA A 45 32.58 17.65 7.60
C ALA A 45 31.80 16.65 8.45
N ASP A 46 30.88 17.09 9.31
CA ASP A 46 30.03 16.27 10.15
C ASP A 46 28.80 15.75 9.40
N LEU A 47 28.47 16.35 8.26
CA LEU A 47 27.32 15.99 7.46
C LEU A 47 27.65 14.85 6.49
N PRO A 48 26.81 13.82 6.41
CA PRO A 48 26.97 12.75 5.44
C PRO A 48 26.69 13.20 4.02
N CYS A 49 27.31 12.56 3.04
CA CYS A 49 26.91 12.73 1.65
C CYS A 49 25.60 11.94 1.35
N ASN A 50 24.93 12.28 0.25
CA ASN A 50 23.68 11.62 -0.15
C ASN A 50 23.88 10.12 -0.42
N ARG A 51 25.09 9.69 -0.78
CA ARG A 51 25.43 8.27 -0.98
C ARG A 51 25.41 7.50 0.35
N GLU A 52 25.90 8.08 1.43
CA GLU A 52 25.91 7.47 2.77
C GLU A 52 24.47 7.33 3.31
N ILE A 53 23.63 8.35 3.07
CA ILE A 53 22.21 8.30 3.44
C ILE A 53 21.48 7.24 2.63
N ARG A 54 21.68 7.17 1.30
CA ARG A 54 21.08 6.13 0.45
C ARG A 54 21.51 4.72 0.86
N HIS A 55 22.75 4.54 1.31
CA HIS A 55 23.19 3.25 1.83
C HIS A 55 22.43 2.86 3.11
N SER A 56 22.28 3.79 4.05
CA SER A 56 21.50 3.58 5.28
C SER A 56 20.01 3.34 4.99
N LEU A 57 19.45 4.03 4.02
CA LEU A 57 18.06 3.87 3.57
C LEU A 57 17.80 2.46 3.01
N ARG A 58 18.72 1.95 2.18
CA ARG A 58 18.66 0.58 1.68
C ARG A 58 18.77 -0.46 2.79
N THR A 59 19.55 -0.18 3.83
CA THR A 59 19.70 -1.08 4.98
C THR A 59 18.39 -1.13 5.79
N ILE A 60 17.77 0.03 6.06
CA ILE A 60 16.48 0.13 6.75
C ILE A 60 15.38 -0.59 5.95
N ALA A 61 15.30 -0.31 4.66
CA ALA A 61 14.32 -0.92 3.77
C ALA A 61 14.49 -2.46 3.63
N ARG A 62 15.72 -2.97 3.69
CA ARG A 62 15.97 -4.41 3.69
C ARG A 62 15.57 -5.07 5.02
N ALA A 63 15.85 -4.40 6.14
CA ALA A 63 15.44 -4.89 7.45
C ALA A 63 13.91 -4.94 7.57
N GLY A 64 13.21 -3.89 7.15
CA GLY A 64 11.74 -3.87 7.12
C GLY A 64 11.14 -4.96 6.22
N ARG A 65 11.76 -5.23 5.04
CA ARG A 65 11.31 -6.33 4.17
C ARG A 65 11.54 -7.72 4.78
N ALA A 66 12.67 -7.94 5.43
CA ALA A 66 12.95 -9.22 6.08
C ALA A 66 11.97 -9.48 7.24
N GLU A 67 11.67 -8.46 8.04
CA GLU A 67 10.68 -8.54 9.10
C GLU A 67 9.26 -8.81 8.56
N GLN A 68 8.90 -8.14 7.46
CA GLN A 68 7.64 -8.37 6.75
C GLN A 68 7.53 -9.77 6.15
N GLU A 69 8.59 -10.26 5.48
CA GLU A 69 8.63 -11.60 4.90
C GLU A 69 8.53 -12.68 5.98
N GLN A 70 9.16 -12.46 7.13
CA GLN A 70 9.04 -13.34 8.28
C GLN A 70 7.62 -13.37 8.83
N LEU A 71 6.98 -12.21 8.98
CA LEU A 71 5.59 -12.11 9.46
C LEU A 71 4.61 -12.80 8.49
N LEU A 72 4.77 -12.58 7.19
CA LEU A 72 3.96 -13.22 6.16
C LEU A 72 4.17 -14.74 6.15
N THR A 73 5.40 -15.20 6.40
CA THR A 73 5.72 -16.64 6.50
C THR A 73 5.07 -17.25 7.74
N GLU A 74 5.09 -16.56 8.88
CA GLU A 74 4.43 -16.99 10.12
C GLU A 74 2.90 -17.10 9.93
N VAL A 75 2.28 -16.09 9.30
CA VAL A 75 0.85 -16.09 8.96
C VAL A 75 0.50 -17.24 8.01
N ALA A 76 1.32 -17.50 7.00
CA ALA A 76 1.13 -18.61 6.06
C ALA A 76 1.33 -19.97 6.73
N ALA A 77 2.29 -20.11 7.66
CA ALA A 77 2.54 -21.35 8.39
C ALA A 77 1.40 -21.69 9.37
N ASP A 78 0.86 -20.72 10.09
CA ASP A 78 -0.29 -20.91 10.97
C ASP A 78 -1.54 -21.35 10.19
N ARG A 79 -1.72 -20.83 8.99
CA ARG A 79 -2.80 -21.21 8.07
C ARG A 79 -2.62 -22.64 7.52
N ALA A 80 -1.39 -23.03 7.17
CA ALA A 80 -1.08 -24.36 6.64
C ALA A 80 -1.22 -25.48 7.70
N LEU A 81 -1.02 -25.15 8.98
CA LEU A 81 -1.11 -26.11 10.09
C LEU A 81 -2.56 -26.41 10.53
N GLY A 82 -3.58 -25.78 9.92
CA GLY A 82 -4.99 -26.07 10.18
C GLY A 82 -5.36 -26.00 11.68
N ARG A 83 -4.63 -25.22 12.47
CA ARG A 83 -4.98 -25.02 13.87
C ARG A 83 -6.32 -24.34 13.92
N PRO A 84 -7.37 -24.97 14.49
CA PRO A 84 -8.59 -24.25 14.77
C PRO A 84 -8.22 -23.14 15.74
N THR A 85 -8.26 -21.91 15.29
CA THR A 85 -8.29 -20.77 16.20
C THR A 85 -9.57 -20.92 17.01
N GLU A 86 -9.43 -21.15 18.31
CA GLU A 86 -10.55 -21.08 19.22
C GLU A 86 -11.30 -19.78 18.93
N ALA A 87 -12.61 -19.88 18.78
CA ALA A 87 -13.49 -18.74 18.57
C ALA A 87 -13.41 -17.86 19.81
N GLY A 88 -12.54 -16.88 19.78
CA GLY A 88 -12.25 -15.96 20.89
C GLY A 88 -10.83 -15.41 20.77
N GLU A 89 -10.67 -14.24 20.14
CA GLU A 89 -9.56 -13.29 20.32
C GLU A 89 -8.21 -13.52 19.62
N ASN A 90 -8.10 -14.33 18.54
CA ASN A 90 -6.89 -14.28 17.70
C ASN A 90 -7.20 -14.30 16.22
N THR A 91 -8.13 -13.48 15.75
CA THR A 91 -8.21 -13.12 14.34
C THR A 91 -7.02 -12.23 14.04
N VAL A 92 -6.06 -12.75 13.25
CA VAL A 92 -5.01 -11.89 12.66
C VAL A 92 -5.73 -10.67 12.10
N ASP A 93 -5.46 -9.50 12.67
CA ASP A 93 -6.12 -8.27 12.24
C ASP A 93 -5.83 -8.05 10.75
N ARG A 94 -6.82 -8.33 9.89
CA ARG A 94 -6.68 -8.22 8.43
C ARG A 94 -6.16 -6.85 8.01
N PHE A 95 -6.51 -5.79 8.75
CA PHE A 95 -6.05 -4.44 8.48
C PHE A 95 -4.55 -4.27 8.75
N ARG A 96 -4.03 -4.97 9.76
CA ARG A 96 -2.57 -5.02 9.98
C ARG A 96 -1.86 -5.68 8.81
N THR A 97 -2.44 -6.74 8.26
CA THR A 97 -1.89 -7.39 7.06
C THR A 97 -1.95 -6.46 5.86
N TYR A 98 -3.05 -5.73 5.65
CA TYR A 98 -3.15 -4.74 4.56
C TYR A 98 -2.08 -3.65 4.69
N GLU A 99 -1.84 -3.12 5.89
CA GLU A 99 -0.76 -2.15 6.13
C GLU A 99 0.61 -2.69 5.71
N LEU A 100 0.91 -3.96 6.06
CA LEU A 100 2.15 -4.63 5.70
C LEU A 100 2.28 -4.85 4.18
N LEU A 101 1.18 -5.10 3.48
CA LEU A 101 1.16 -5.27 2.02
C LEU A 101 1.30 -3.95 1.28
N LEU A 102 0.73 -2.88 1.79
CA LEU A 102 0.76 -1.55 1.19
C LEU A 102 2.12 -0.86 1.37
N SER A 103 2.73 -0.97 2.55
CA SER A 103 3.96 -0.24 2.89
C SER A 103 5.11 -0.40 1.88
N PRO A 104 5.40 -1.60 1.29
CA PRO A 104 6.47 -1.75 0.30
C PRO A 104 6.20 -1.07 -1.03
N LEU A 105 4.93 -0.76 -1.36
CA LEU A 105 4.54 -0.19 -2.65
C LEU A 105 5.14 1.19 -2.89
N GLU A 106 5.47 1.92 -1.85
CA GLU A 106 6.17 3.18 -1.90
C GLU A 106 7.54 3.10 -2.60
N GLN A 107 8.19 1.94 -2.50
CA GLN A 107 9.47 1.70 -3.16
C GLN A 107 9.32 1.18 -4.60
N VAL A 108 8.10 0.94 -5.03
CA VAL A 108 7.78 0.41 -6.35
C VAL A 108 7.49 1.56 -7.31
N MET A 109 8.56 2.12 -7.89
CA MET A 109 8.43 3.19 -8.89
C MET A 109 7.80 2.69 -10.18
N GLN A 110 6.91 3.49 -10.76
CA GLN A 110 6.24 3.21 -12.02
C GLN A 110 6.87 3.98 -13.20
N SER A 111 6.41 3.70 -14.41
CA SER A 111 6.85 4.44 -15.60
C SER A 111 6.38 5.90 -15.52
N PRO A 112 7.27 6.91 -15.56
CA PRO A 112 6.86 8.31 -15.43
C PRO A 112 5.94 8.81 -16.57
N HIS A 113 5.91 8.10 -17.68
CA HIS A 113 5.04 8.44 -18.81
C HIS A 113 3.59 8.02 -18.57
N GLU A 114 3.39 6.86 -17.95
CA GLU A 114 2.07 6.30 -17.67
C GLU A 114 1.57 6.68 -16.27
N HIS A 115 2.51 6.84 -15.34
CA HIS A 115 2.30 7.12 -13.94
C HIS A 115 3.18 8.29 -13.49
N PRO A 116 2.83 9.52 -13.85
CA PRO A 116 3.59 10.72 -13.47
C PRO A 116 3.59 10.99 -11.97
N GLU A 117 2.67 10.39 -11.21
CA GLU A 117 2.58 10.43 -9.75
C GLU A 117 3.76 9.74 -9.06
N GLY A 118 4.37 8.71 -9.69
CA GLY A 118 5.64 8.13 -9.28
C GLY A 118 5.57 6.70 -8.75
N ASP A 119 5.21 6.48 -7.50
CA ASP A 119 5.18 5.16 -6.87
C ASP A 119 3.77 4.54 -6.79
N VAL A 120 3.73 3.22 -6.55
CA VAL A 120 2.46 2.47 -6.52
C VAL A 120 1.63 2.80 -5.29
N LEU A 121 2.26 3.09 -4.14
CA LEU A 121 1.52 3.41 -2.93
C LEU A 121 0.74 4.71 -3.10
N TYR A 122 1.42 5.75 -3.55
CA TYR A 122 0.80 7.05 -3.78
C TYR A 122 -0.32 6.96 -4.83
N HIS A 123 -0.11 6.15 -5.88
CA HIS A 123 -1.16 5.83 -6.84
C HIS A 123 -2.37 5.19 -6.15
N SER A 124 -2.17 4.11 -5.39
CA SER A 124 -3.26 3.39 -4.70
C SER A 124 -4.04 4.28 -3.73
N LEU A 125 -3.37 5.18 -3.02
CA LEU A 125 -4.01 6.15 -2.13
C LEU A 125 -4.85 7.18 -2.90
N GLN A 126 -4.40 7.62 -4.09
CA GLN A 126 -5.20 8.49 -4.97
C GLN A 126 -6.45 7.77 -5.47
N VAL A 127 -6.30 6.50 -5.90
CA VAL A 127 -7.42 5.67 -6.37
C VAL A 127 -8.45 5.47 -5.26
N PHE A 128 -7.98 5.16 -4.04
CA PHE A 128 -8.82 5.05 -2.86
C PHE A 128 -9.58 6.34 -2.54
N ASP A 129 -8.90 7.49 -2.56
CA ASP A 129 -9.55 8.77 -2.26
C ASP A 129 -10.64 9.13 -3.28
N LEU A 130 -10.40 8.86 -4.57
CA LEU A 130 -11.39 9.00 -5.62
C LEU A 130 -12.58 8.03 -5.43
N ALA A 131 -12.28 6.76 -5.16
CA ALA A 131 -13.29 5.73 -4.90
C ALA A 131 -14.19 6.11 -3.70
N ARG A 132 -13.60 6.64 -2.63
CA ARG A 132 -14.31 7.10 -1.44
C ARG A 132 -15.26 8.27 -1.74
N GLN A 133 -14.92 9.14 -2.67
CA GLN A 133 -15.81 10.24 -3.10
C GLN A 133 -17.02 9.73 -3.88
N GLU A 134 -16.88 8.64 -4.62
CA GLU A 134 -17.95 8.05 -5.44
C GLU A 134 -18.84 7.09 -4.62
N LEU A 135 -18.23 6.16 -3.88
CA LEU A 135 -18.93 5.13 -3.09
C LEU A 135 -18.41 5.11 -1.63
N PRO A 136 -18.72 6.13 -0.81
CA PRO A 136 -18.13 6.30 0.52
C PRO A 136 -18.46 5.19 1.51
N TYR A 137 -19.52 4.43 1.31
CA TYR A 137 -20.00 3.40 2.24
C TYR A 137 -19.82 1.97 1.72
N ASP A 138 -19.15 1.77 0.59
CA ASP A 138 -18.88 0.45 0.02
C ASP A 138 -17.48 -0.05 0.42
N GLU A 139 -17.41 -0.75 1.56
CA GLU A 139 -16.15 -1.31 2.09
C GLU A 139 -15.41 -2.16 1.06
N GLU A 140 -16.12 -3.05 0.36
CA GLU A 140 -15.54 -4.00 -0.58
C GLU A 140 -14.93 -3.31 -1.80
N PHE A 141 -15.62 -2.30 -2.32
CA PHE A 141 -15.14 -1.47 -3.42
C PHE A 141 -13.93 -0.64 -3.01
N LEU A 142 -13.97 -0.04 -1.80
CA LEU A 142 -12.86 0.75 -1.27
C LEU A 142 -11.62 -0.10 -1.00
N LEU A 143 -11.80 -1.34 -0.52
CA LEU A 143 -10.70 -2.30 -0.40
C LEU A 143 -10.13 -2.67 -1.77
N ALA A 144 -10.97 -2.90 -2.77
CA ALA A 144 -10.49 -3.15 -4.12
C ALA A 144 -9.68 -1.97 -4.66
N ALA A 145 -10.15 -0.74 -4.47
CA ALA A 145 -9.45 0.48 -4.88
C ALA A 145 -8.08 0.64 -4.21
N LEU A 146 -7.97 0.32 -2.91
CA LEU A 146 -6.73 0.44 -2.16
C LEU A 146 -5.73 -0.68 -2.46
N LEU A 147 -6.21 -1.90 -2.72
CA LEU A 147 -5.40 -3.12 -2.76
C LEU A 147 -5.15 -3.67 -4.18
N HIS A 148 -5.74 -3.07 -5.25
CA HIS A 148 -5.69 -3.64 -6.61
C HIS A 148 -4.26 -3.90 -7.12
N ASP A 149 -3.31 -3.12 -6.68
CA ASP A 149 -1.94 -3.13 -7.15
C ASP A 149 -0.92 -3.71 -6.15
N VAL A 150 -1.34 -4.29 -5.03
CA VAL A 150 -0.43 -4.81 -3.97
C VAL A 150 0.55 -5.85 -4.51
N GLY A 151 0.17 -6.65 -5.48
CA GLY A 151 1.03 -7.63 -6.10
C GLY A 151 2.20 -7.07 -6.91
N LYS A 152 2.20 -5.77 -7.24
CA LYS A 152 3.33 -5.10 -7.93
C LYS A 152 4.62 -5.09 -7.10
N SER A 153 4.53 -5.27 -5.79
CA SER A 153 5.69 -5.44 -4.90
C SER A 153 6.40 -6.78 -5.10
N ILE A 154 5.72 -7.79 -5.66
CA ILE A 154 6.20 -9.16 -5.87
C ILE A 154 6.49 -9.42 -7.34
N ASP A 155 5.47 -9.34 -8.19
CA ASP A 155 5.59 -9.56 -9.64
C ASP A 155 4.82 -8.48 -10.42
N ARG A 156 5.56 -7.55 -11.00
CA ARG A 156 4.97 -6.46 -11.80
C ARG A 156 4.23 -6.93 -13.04
N ARG A 157 4.60 -8.09 -13.60
CA ARG A 157 3.99 -8.62 -14.83
C ARG A 157 2.71 -9.37 -14.56
N ASN A 158 2.66 -10.05 -13.42
CA ASN A 158 1.51 -10.86 -13.00
C ASN A 158 0.97 -10.40 -11.63
N HIS A 159 0.95 -9.06 -11.42
CA HIS A 159 0.61 -8.45 -10.14
C HIS A 159 -0.80 -8.82 -9.65
N VAL A 160 -1.75 -9.00 -10.56
CA VAL A 160 -3.12 -9.39 -10.19
C VAL A 160 -3.13 -10.74 -9.49
N ALA A 161 -2.53 -11.77 -10.10
CA ALA A 161 -2.49 -13.09 -9.48
C ALA A 161 -1.67 -13.10 -8.17
N ALA A 162 -0.51 -12.42 -8.16
CA ALA A 162 0.32 -12.30 -6.96
C ALA A 162 -0.42 -11.58 -5.82
N GLY A 163 -1.15 -10.51 -6.13
CA GLY A 163 -1.95 -9.77 -5.15
C GLY A 163 -3.10 -10.61 -4.59
N LEU A 164 -3.84 -11.31 -5.44
CA LEU A 164 -4.94 -12.17 -5.01
C LEU A 164 -4.45 -13.35 -4.16
N GLU A 165 -3.30 -13.93 -4.47
CA GLU A 165 -2.69 -14.98 -3.65
C GLU A 165 -2.38 -14.48 -2.23
N MET A 166 -1.82 -13.27 -2.11
CA MET A 166 -1.52 -12.66 -0.81
C MET A 166 -2.79 -12.31 -0.02
N LEU A 167 -3.83 -11.84 -0.70
CA LEU A 167 -5.08 -11.41 -0.09
C LEU A 167 -6.08 -12.57 0.16
N ALA A 168 -5.73 -13.80 -0.24
CA ALA A 168 -6.64 -14.93 -0.17
C ALA A 168 -7.16 -15.18 1.26
N GLY A 169 -8.48 -15.21 1.43
CA GLY A 169 -9.17 -15.41 2.72
C GLY A 169 -9.18 -14.19 3.65
N MET A 170 -8.73 -13.03 3.17
CA MET A 170 -8.75 -11.76 3.90
C MET A 170 -9.70 -10.73 3.27
N ILE A 171 -10.11 -10.95 2.04
CA ILE A 171 -11.05 -10.11 1.29
C ILE A 171 -12.26 -10.94 0.85
N SER A 172 -13.37 -10.28 0.55
CA SER A 172 -14.57 -10.91 0.01
C SER A 172 -14.38 -11.37 -1.44
N GLU A 173 -15.28 -12.24 -1.91
CA GLU A 173 -15.31 -12.66 -3.31
C GLU A 173 -15.52 -11.48 -4.27
N ARG A 174 -16.34 -10.49 -3.88
CA ARG A 174 -16.59 -9.27 -4.67
C ARG A 174 -15.34 -8.41 -4.77
N THR A 175 -14.66 -8.15 -3.65
CA THR A 175 -13.38 -7.42 -3.66
C THR A 175 -12.35 -8.14 -4.52
N ALA A 176 -12.23 -9.46 -4.39
CA ALA A 176 -11.32 -10.28 -5.20
C ALA A 176 -11.66 -10.18 -6.70
N TRP A 177 -12.94 -10.24 -7.06
CA TRP A 177 -13.40 -10.13 -8.44
C TRP A 177 -13.08 -8.77 -9.05
N LEU A 178 -13.28 -7.68 -8.32
CA LEU A 178 -12.92 -6.32 -8.76
C LEU A 178 -11.41 -6.20 -9.00
N ILE A 179 -10.59 -6.73 -8.09
CA ILE A 179 -9.13 -6.77 -8.25
C ILE A 179 -8.74 -7.65 -9.44
N GLU A 180 -9.34 -8.81 -9.63
CA GLU A 180 -9.04 -9.73 -10.72
C GLU A 180 -9.24 -9.07 -12.09
N HIS A 181 -10.29 -8.27 -12.23
CA HIS A 181 -10.71 -7.74 -13.53
C HIS A 181 -10.35 -6.27 -13.78
N HIS A 182 -9.64 -5.58 -12.86
CA HIS A 182 -9.35 -4.14 -13.03
C HIS A 182 -8.51 -3.84 -14.28
N VAL A 183 -7.56 -4.72 -14.65
CA VAL A 183 -6.74 -4.56 -15.86
C VAL A 183 -7.60 -4.72 -17.11
N GLU A 184 -8.50 -5.70 -17.10
CA GLU A 184 -9.44 -5.95 -18.21
C GLU A 184 -10.43 -4.79 -18.38
N ALA A 185 -10.86 -4.17 -17.28
CA ALA A 185 -11.69 -2.98 -17.31
C ALA A 185 -10.96 -1.78 -17.92
N THR A 186 -9.68 -1.61 -17.63
CA THR A 186 -8.84 -0.61 -18.27
C THR A 186 -8.72 -0.86 -19.78
N MET A 187 -8.46 -2.10 -20.19
CA MET A 187 -8.44 -2.51 -21.61
C MET A 187 -9.79 -2.29 -22.30
N LEU A 188 -10.90 -2.50 -21.60
CA LEU A 188 -12.23 -2.24 -22.12
C LEU A 188 -12.45 -0.75 -22.39
N ARG A 189 -12.04 0.11 -21.49
CA ARG A 189 -12.10 1.58 -21.67
C ARG A 189 -11.25 2.08 -22.83
N GLU A 190 -10.10 1.43 -23.07
CA GLU A 190 -9.20 1.73 -24.18
C GLU A 190 -9.65 1.11 -25.51
N GLY A 191 -10.69 0.28 -25.49
CA GLY A 191 -11.21 -0.40 -26.68
C GLY A 191 -10.32 -1.54 -27.18
N THR A 192 -9.39 -2.02 -26.36
CA THR A 192 -8.42 -3.08 -26.73
C THR A 192 -8.86 -4.48 -26.28
N LEU A 193 -9.93 -4.57 -25.46
CA LEU A 193 -10.44 -5.85 -24.95
C LEU A 193 -11.19 -6.64 -26.00
N GLY A 194 -10.89 -7.95 -26.11
CA GLY A 194 -11.58 -8.84 -27.05
C GLY A 194 -13.09 -9.01 -26.75
N VAL A 195 -13.91 -9.10 -27.81
CA VAL A 195 -15.39 -9.10 -27.77
C VAL A 195 -15.97 -10.14 -26.82
N ARG A 196 -15.36 -11.34 -26.73
CA ARG A 196 -15.87 -12.43 -25.87
C ARG A 196 -15.74 -12.08 -24.39
N LEU A 197 -14.60 -11.54 -23.99
CA LEU A 197 -14.31 -11.15 -22.60
C LEU A 197 -15.13 -9.91 -22.23
N ARG A 198 -15.21 -8.94 -23.12
CA ARG A 198 -16.10 -7.78 -22.96
C ARG A 198 -17.53 -8.19 -22.62
N ARG A 199 -18.16 -9.08 -23.41
CA ARG A 199 -19.53 -9.55 -23.15
C ARG A 199 -19.66 -10.25 -21.79
N ARG A 200 -18.61 -10.97 -21.37
CA ARG A 200 -18.60 -11.63 -20.06
C ARG A 200 -18.58 -10.62 -18.93
N LEU A 201 -17.76 -9.58 -19.04
CA LEU A 201 -17.69 -8.51 -18.01
C LEU A 201 -18.99 -7.70 -17.98
N GLU A 202 -19.52 -7.30 -19.14
CA GLU A 202 -20.77 -6.55 -19.25
C GLU A 202 -22.00 -7.29 -18.68
N ALA A 203 -21.94 -8.60 -18.55
CA ALA A 203 -22.98 -9.43 -17.95
C ALA A 203 -22.81 -9.66 -16.43
N ALA A 204 -21.71 -9.19 -15.83
CA ALA A 204 -21.45 -9.36 -14.40
C ALA A 204 -22.26 -8.35 -13.58
N ALA A 205 -22.65 -8.76 -12.36
CA ALA A 205 -23.46 -7.92 -11.47
C ALA A 205 -22.73 -6.64 -11.03
N ASP A 206 -21.42 -6.73 -10.81
CA ASP A 206 -20.57 -5.64 -10.33
C ASP A 206 -19.84 -4.92 -11.49
N PHE A 207 -20.42 -4.96 -12.69
CA PHE A 207 -19.79 -4.34 -13.88
C PHE A 207 -19.65 -2.82 -13.76
N ASP A 208 -20.66 -2.16 -13.23
CA ASP A 208 -20.66 -0.69 -13.09
C ASP A 208 -19.58 -0.24 -12.10
N GLU A 209 -19.43 -0.95 -10.98
CA GLU A 209 -18.38 -0.69 -9.98
C GLU A 209 -17.01 -1.02 -10.53
N LEU A 210 -16.86 -2.07 -11.33
CA LEU A 210 -15.61 -2.39 -12.01
C LEU A 210 -15.20 -1.25 -12.97
N MET A 211 -16.14 -0.70 -13.72
CA MET A 211 -15.89 0.43 -14.62
C MET A 211 -15.58 1.72 -13.85
N LEU A 212 -16.19 1.89 -12.69
CA LEU A 212 -15.89 2.99 -11.78
C LEU A 212 -14.48 2.85 -11.20
N LEU A 213 -14.07 1.65 -10.77
CA LEU A 213 -12.71 1.37 -10.32
C LEU A 213 -11.68 1.74 -11.40
N ALA A 214 -11.90 1.31 -12.66
CA ALA A 214 -11.05 1.66 -13.78
C ALA A 214 -11.04 3.18 -14.09
N ALA A 215 -12.10 3.89 -13.75
CA ALA A 215 -12.14 5.35 -13.85
C ALA A 215 -11.28 6.01 -12.75
N CYS A 216 -11.39 5.54 -11.52
CA CYS A 216 -10.59 6.00 -10.39
C CYS A 216 -9.10 5.70 -10.60
N ASP A 217 -8.74 4.49 -11.04
CA ASP A 217 -7.36 4.11 -11.39
C ASP A 217 -6.75 5.08 -12.41
N ARG A 218 -7.46 5.37 -13.49
CA ARG A 218 -6.97 6.32 -14.48
C ARG A 218 -6.81 7.75 -13.93
N GLN A 219 -7.75 8.20 -13.11
CA GLN A 219 -7.72 9.54 -12.51
C GLN A 219 -6.72 9.67 -11.37
N GLY A 220 -6.37 8.55 -10.72
CA GLY A 220 -5.38 8.43 -9.65
C GLY A 220 -3.93 8.61 -10.08
N ARG A 221 -3.68 9.22 -11.23
CA ARG A 221 -2.34 9.46 -11.81
C ARG A 221 -1.96 10.94 -11.80
N ALA A 222 -2.42 11.67 -10.80
CA ALA A 222 -2.17 13.10 -10.69
C ALA A 222 -0.94 13.39 -9.83
N VAL A 223 -0.07 14.29 -10.31
CA VAL A 223 1.10 14.74 -9.55
C VAL A 223 0.66 15.73 -8.47
N GLY A 224 1.14 15.53 -7.23
CA GLY A 224 0.94 16.48 -6.14
C GLY A 224 -0.50 16.56 -5.61
N ARG A 225 -1.34 15.54 -5.87
CA ARG A 225 -2.66 15.44 -5.30
C ARG A 225 -2.57 15.13 -3.80
N ASP A 226 -3.33 15.82 -3.01
CA ASP A 226 -3.46 15.52 -1.58
C ASP A 226 -4.23 14.20 -1.39
N THR A 227 -3.69 13.29 -0.56
CA THR A 227 -4.28 11.96 -0.31
C THR A 227 -4.24 11.66 1.19
N PRO A 228 -5.14 10.82 1.69
CA PRO A 228 -4.97 10.24 3.02
C PRO A 228 -3.67 9.42 3.08
N ASP A 229 -3.12 9.24 4.26
CA ASP A 229 -2.06 8.25 4.47
C ASP A 229 -2.64 6.82 4.58
N VAL A 230 -1.75 5.81 4.61
CA VAL A 230 -2.16 4.39 4.69
C VAL A 230 -3.01 4.11 5.92
N ARG A 231 -2.67 4.71 7.06
CA ARG A 231 -3.37 4.50 8.32
C ARG A 231 -4.76 5.12 8.27
N GLU A 232 -4.87 6.34 7.78
CA GLU A 232 -6.15 7.04 7.60
C GLU A 232 -7.07 6.27 6.64
N ALA A 233 -6.53 5.76 5.53
CA ALA A 233 -7.30 4.95 4.58
C ALA A 233 -7.80 3.64 5.20
N LEU A 234 -6.93 2.93 5.92
CA LEU A 234 -7.29 1.66 6.58
C LEU A 234 -8.24 1.85 7.75
N GLU A 235 -8.09 2.93 8.52
CA GLU A 235 -9.02 3.25 9.62
C GLU A 235 -10.42 3.54 9.08
N TYR A 236 -10.52 4.32 8.00
CA TYR A 236 -11.80 4.57 7.34
C TYR A 236 -12.51 3.27 6.93
N VAL A 237 -11.79 2.34 6.29
CA VAL A 237 -12.37 1.05 5.88
C VAL A 237 -12.71 0.17 7.08
N ARG A 238 -11.90 0.22 8.15
CA ARG A 238 -12.16 -0.50 9.40
C ARG A 238 -13.46 -0.04 10.07
N GLU A 239 -13.70 1.26 10.11
CA GLU A 239 -14.95 1.83 10.63
C GLU A 239 -16.16 1.34 9.85
N LEU A 240 -16.07 1.30 8.50
CA LEU A 240 -17.14 0.76 7.66
C LEU A 240 -17.39 -0.74 7.95
N ALA A 241 -16.33 -1.53 8.07
CA ALA A 241 -16.44 -2.95 8.40
C ALA A 241 -17.14 -3.19 9.74
N ALA A 242 -16.85 -2.36 10.75
CA ALA A 242 -17.51 -2.43 12.05
C ALA A 242 -19.00 -2.10 11.94
N MET A 243 -19.38 -1.08 11.16
CA MET A 243 -20.79 -0.74 10.92
C MET A 243 -21.57 -1.85 10.23
N CYS A 244 -20.96 -2.57 9.28
CA CYS A 244 -21.59 -3.69 8.58
C CYS A 244 -21.74 -4.93 9.48
N GLY A 245 -20.82 -5.16 10.43
CA GLY A 245 -20.88 -6.28 11.37
C GLY A 245 -22.00 -6.17 12.41
N GLU A 246 -22.36 -4.97 12.82
CA GLU A 246 -23.42 -4.73 13.82
C GLU A 246 -24.85 -4.95 13.26
N THR A 247 -25.03 -5.00 11.93
CA THR A 247 -26.35 -5.15 11.31
C THR A 247 -26.83 -6.61 11.20
N VAL A 248 -26.00 -7.61 11.50
CA VAL A 248 -26.34 -9.04 11.33
C VAL A 248 -26.99 -9.64 12.59
N ASP A 249 -26.83 -9.04 13.79
CA ASP A 249 -27.33 -9.63 15.05
C ASP A 249 -28.68 -9.09 15.55
N SER A 250 -29.38 -8.22 14.81
CA SER A 250 -30.66 -7.64 15.28
C SER A 250 -31.93 -8.24 14.64
N THR A 251 -31.85 -9.42 14.02
CA THR A 251 -33.05 -10.09 13.46
C THR A 251 -33.15 -11.55 13.92
N THR A 252 -33.21 -11.78 15.24
CA THR A 252 -33.78 -12.99 15.83
C THR A 252 -34.34 -12.67 17.21
N ALA A 253 -35.52 -12.15 17.25
CA ALA A 253 -36.41 -12.19 18.39
C ALA A 253 -37.86 -12.32 17.90
#